data_01c90df9665b6ac368f129b2c97e8f1c
#
_entry.id   01c90df9665b6ac368f129b2c97e8f1c
#
_cell.length_a   1.000
_cell.length_b   1.000
_cell.length_c   1.000
_cell.angle_alpha   90.00
_cell.angle_beta   90.00
_cell.angle_gamma   90.00
#
_symmetry.space_group_name_H-M   'P 1'
#
loop_
_entity.id
_entity.type
_entity.pdbx_description
1 polymer ?
#
loop_
_entity_poly.entity_id
_entity_poly.type
_entity_poly.pdbx_seq_one_letter_code
_entity_poly.pdbx_strand_id
1 'polypeptide(L)'
;VIIAIAKNEAKNHLFSLEDRIKLAKTIYEDNSNVEVVGFPRQLTVDVAREHSACAIIRGLRAVSDFEYEFQLATMNRSLAPDIESIFLTPKESLIYVSSSLIKEICDLQGDVTKFVHPSVEKALKAKLGS
;
A
#
# COMPACT_ATOMS: atom_id res chain seq x y z
N VAL A 1 -7.99 -8.22 9.29
CA VAL A 1 -7.51 -7.04 8.51
C VAL A 1 -7.45 -7.40 7.05
N ILE A 2 -7.89 -6.46 6.19
CA ILE A 2 -7.85 -6.65 4.74
C ILE A 2 -6.80 -5.71 4.15
N ILE A 3 -5.85 -6.27 3.42
CA ILE A 3 -4.90 -5.52 2.62
C ILE A 3 -5.44 -5.45 1.20
N ALA A 4 -6.03 -4.30 0.86
CA ALA A 4 -6.63 -4.06 -0.44
C ALA A 4 -5.63 -3.41 -1.40
N ILE A 5 -5.33 -4.08 -2.52
CA ILE A 5 -4.36 -3.64 -3.52
C ILE A 5 -5.10 -3.20 -4.78
N ALA A 6 -5.09 -1.90 -5.06
CA ALA A 6 -5.76 -1.32 -6.22
C ALA A 6 -5.00 -1.58 -7.52
N LYS A 7 -5.74 -1.90 -8.58
CA LYS A 7 -5.26 -1.78 -9.96
C LYS A 7 -5.31 -0.29 -10.33
N ASN A 8 -4.17 0.36 -10.44
CA ASN A 8 -4.07 1.75 -10.86
C ASN A 8 -3.30 1.85 -12.18
N GLU A 9 -4.03 2.00 -13.28
CA GLU A 9 -3.46 2.07 -14.64
C GLU A 9 -2.76 3.40 -14.92
N ALA A 10 -3.10 4.46 -14.16
CA ALA A 10 -2.46 5.77 -14.31
C ALA A 10 -1.04 5.82 -13.73
N LYS A 11 -0.66 4.84 -12.90
CA LYS A 11 0.69 4.71 -12.34
C LYS A 11 1.44 3.58 -13.03
N ASN A 12 2.59 3.90 -13.57
CA ASN A 12 3.51 2.87 -14.09
C ASN A 12 4.16 2.12 -12.91
N HIS A 13 3.51 1.05 -12.48
CA HIS A 13 4.00 0.22 -11.38
C HIS A 13 5.11 -0.72 -11.85
N LEU A 14 6.18 -0.86 -11.06
CA LEU A 14 7.25 -1.84 -11.33
C LEU A 14 6.74 -3.29 -11.32
N PHE A 15 5.81 -3.58 -10.41
CA PHE A 15 5.18 -4.89 -10.25
C PHE A 15 3.74 -4.87 -10.75
N SER A 16 3.33 -5.92 -11.44
CA SER A 16 1.93 -6.13 -11.81
C SER A 16 1.02 -6.20 -10.57
N LEU A 17 -0.30 -6.14 -10.75
CA LEU A 17 -1.23 -6.32 -9.65
C LEU A 17 -1.05 -7.70 -9.01
N GLU A 18 -0.90 -8.73 -9.83
CA GLU A 18 -0.70 -10.11 -9.42
C GLU A 18 0.58 -10.28 -8.62
N ASP A 19 1.69 -9.68 -9.06
CA ASP A 19 2.96 -9.70 -8.33
C ASP A 19 2.82 -9.03 -6.96
N ARG A 20 2.15 -7.88 -6.89
CA ARG A 20 1.94 -7.15 -5.64
C ARG A 20 1.08 -7.96 -4.65
N ILE A 21 0.02 -8.62 -5.13
CA ILE A 21 -0.81 -9.53 -4.33
C ILE A 21 0.03 -10.69 -3.82
N LYS A 22 0.81 -11.33 -4.69
CA LYS A 22 1.68 -12.45 -4.33
C LYS A 22 2.70 -12.06 -3.26
N LEU A 23 3.37 -10.93 -3.43
CA LEU A 23 4.34 -10.41 -2.44
C LEU A 23 3.67 -10.15 -1.09
N ALA A 24 2.52 -9.49 -1.08
CA ALA A 24 1.78 -9.25 0.15
C ALA A 24 1.34 -10.56 0.82
N LYS A 25 0.82 -11.53 0.08
CA LYS A 25 0.46 -12.85 0.61
C LYS A 25 1.64 -13.58 1.22
N THR A 26 2.81 -13.54 0.59
CA THR A 26 4.03 -14.13 1.13
C THR A 26 4.46 -13.49 2.47
N ILE A 27 4.28 -12.18 2.61
CA ILE A 27 4.65 -11.46 3.85
C ILE A 27 3.75 -11.87 5.02
N TYR A 28 2.49 -12.17 4.75
CA TYR A 28 1.47 -12.44 5.76
C TYR A 28 1.00 -13.89 5.79
N GLU A 29 1.74 -14.82 5.17
CA GLU A 29 1.35 -16.23 5.04
C GLU A 29 1.08 -16.92 6.38
N ASP A 30 1.80 -16.54 7.42
CA ASP A 30 1.65 -17.07 8.79
C ASP A 30 0.60 -16.31 9.63
N ASN A 31 -0.09 -15.32 9.06
CA ASN A 31 -1.05 -14.51 9.80
C ASN A 31 -2.48 -14.71 9.30
N SER A 32 -3.20 -15.60 9.97
CA SER A 32 -4.60 -15.92 9.63
C SER A 32 -5.59 -14.75 9.79
N ASN A 33 -5.19 -13.67 10.48
CA ASN A 33 -6.02 -12.47 10.63
C ASN A 33 -5.86 -11.45 9.49
N VAL A 34 -5.02 -11.75 8.50
CA VAL A 34 -4.78 -10.89 7.35
C VAL A 34 -5.24 -11.55 6.07
N GLU A 35 -6.12 -10.89 5.36
CA GLU A 35 -6.55 -11.23 4.01
C GLU A 35 -5.94 -10.25 3.01
N VAL A 36 -5.45 -10.73 1.87
CA VAL A 36 -4.92 -9.88 0.79
C VAL A 36 -5.80 -10.02 -0.43
N VAL A 37 -6.37 -8.90 -0.86
CA VAL A 37 -7.27 -8.82 -2.02
C VAL A 37 -6.76 -7.80 -3.03
N GLY A 38 -6.94 -8.12 -4.31
CA GLY A 38 -6.76 -7.16 -5.40
C GLY A 38 -8.11 -6.68 -5.88
N PHE A 39 -8.23 -5.41 -6.25
CA PHE A 39 -9.47 -4.90 -6.81
C PHE A 39 -9.23 -4.06 -8.08
N PRO A 40 -10.18 -4.07 -9.03
CA PRO A 40 -10.10 -3.31 -10.25
C PRO A 40 -10.24 -1.80 -9.97
N ARG A 41 -10.42 -0.99 -11.00
CA ARG A 41 -10.74 0.43 -10.87
C ARG A 41 -12.13 0.62 -10.27
N GLN A 42 -12.19 0.80 -8.96
CA GLN A 42 -13.40 0.86 -8.14
C GLN A 42 -13.18 1.81 -6.97
N LEU A 43 -14.24 2.33 -6.37
CA LEU A 43 -14.14 3.16 -5.17
C LEU A 43 -13.68 2.32 -3.96
N THR A 44 -12.77 2.86 -3.18
CA THR A 44 -12.25 2.16 -1.99
C THR A 44 -13.37 1.87 -0.97
N VAL A 45 -14.38 2.74 -0.86
CA VAL A 45 -15.53 2.53 0.02
C VAL A 45 -16.41 1.36 -0.43
N ASP A 46 -16.51 1.09 -1.73
CA ASP A 46 -17.27 -0.06 -2.24
C ASP A 46 -16.53 -1.36 -1.90
N VAL A 47 -15.21 -1.38 -2.08
CA VAL A 47 -14.37 -2.51 -1.63
C VAL A 47 -14.51 -2.74 -0.12
N ALA A 48 -14.51 -1.67 0.67
CA ALA A 48 -14.71 -1.79 2.12
C ALA A 48 -16.06 -2.42 2.47
N ARG A 49 -17.15 -2.05 1.78
CA ARG A 49 -18.48 -2.62 1.96
C ARG A 49 -18.56 -4.08 1.55
N GLU A 50 -17.98 -4.45 0.40
CA GLU A 50 -17.92 -5.83 -0.09
C GLU A 50 -17.27 -6.78 0.92
N HIS A 51 -16.30 -6.26 1.68
CA HIS A 51 -15.60 -7.00 2.73
C HIS A 51 -16.10 -6.74 4.15
N SER A 52 -17.26 -6.08 4.31
CA SER A 52 -17.83 -5.75 5.61
C SER A 52 -16.87 -5.00 6.54
N ALA A 53 -15.99 -4.17 5.97
CA ALA A 53 -15.06 -3.35 6.75
C ALA A 53 -15.78 -2.11 7.30
N CYS A 54 -15.56 -1.81 8.57
CA CYS A 54 -16.10 -0.61 9.24
C CYS A 54 -15.18 0.61 9.14
N ALA A 55 -13.94 0.42 8.71
CA ALA A 55 -12.96 1.50 8.59
C ALA A 55 -11.95 1.25 7.47
N ILE A 56 -11.44 2.35 6.91
CA ILE A 56 -10.32 2.36 5.97
C ILE A 56 -9.12 2.98 6.69
N ILE A 57 -8.02 2.22 6.81
CA ILE A 57 -6.78 2.67 7.44
C ILE A 57 -5.85 3.21 6.36
N ARG A 58 -5.33 4.43 6.58
CA ARG A 58 -4.39 5.12 5.69
C ARG A 58 -3.15 5.57 6.45
N GLY A 59 -2.01 5.58 5.78
CA GLY A 59 -0.77 6.11 6.33
C GLY A 59 -0.57 7.60 6.00
N LEU A 60 -0.12 8.38 6.97
CA LEU A 60 0.31 9.78 6.77
C LEU A 60 1.80 9.90 7.11
N ARG A 61 2.64 10.23 6.12
CA ARG A 61 4.10 10.34 6.29
C ARG A 61 4.57 11.78 6.40
N ALA A 62 3.97 12.68 5.64
CA ALA A 62 4.40 14.07 5.55
C ALA A 62 3.20 15.01 5.37
N VAL A 63 3.45 16.32 5.55
CA VAL A 63 2.43 17.37 5.35
C VAL A 63 1.85 17.32 3.93
N SER A 64 2.68 17.02 2.93
CA SER A 64 2.25 16.89 1.53
C SER A 64 1.25 15.75 1.29
N ASP A 65 1.26 14.71 2.11
CA ASP A 65 0.30 13.61 2.02
C ASP A 65 -1.05 13.99 2.66
N PHE A 66 -1.02 14.87 3.68
CA PHE A 66 -2.18 15.18 4.52
C PHE A 66 -3.32 15.80 3.73
N GLU A 67 -3.06 16.79 2.90
CA GLU A 67 -4.10 17.49 2.15
C GLU A 67 -4.88 16.53 1.24
N TYR A 68 -4.18 15.73 0.47
CA TYR A 68 -4.78 14.74 -0.41
C TYR A 68 -5.57 13.67 0.36
N GLU A 69 -4.97 13.11 1.42
CA GLU A 69 -5.60 12.08 2.24
C GLU A 69 -6.83 12.62 2.97
N PHE A 70 -6.79 13.87 3.44
CA PHE A 70 -7.93 14.53 4.09
C PHE A 70 -9.09 14.77 3.11
N GLN A 71 -8.80 15.24 1.90
CA GLN A 71 -9.80 15.40 0.84
C GLN A 71 -10.45 14.04 0.52
N LEU A 72 -9.66 13.00 0.38
CA LEU A 72 -10.14 11.65 0.09
C LEU A 72 -11.03 11.11 1.22
N ALA A 73 -10.64 11.32 2.48
CA ALA A 73 -11.44 10.92 3.64
C ALA A 73 -12.78 11.66 3.69
N THR A 74 -12.80 12.95 3.39
CA THR A 74 -14.02 13.76 3.34
C THR A 74 -14.97 13.26 2.24
N MET A 75 -14.44 12.94 1.06
CA MET A 75 -15.23 12.35 -0.03
C MET A 75 -15.76 10.96 0.36
N ASN A 76 -14.91 10.12 0.94
CA ASN A 76 -15.31 8.78 1.40
C ASN A 76 -16.44 8.87 2.43
N ARG A 77 -16.38 9.79 3.37
CA ARG A 77 -17.45 10.02 4.37
C ARG A 77 -18.76 10.46 3.72
N SER A 78 -18.71 11.28 2.67
CA SER A 78 -19.90 11.67 1.91
C SER A 78 -20.53 10.52 1.15
N LEU A 79 -19.70 9.60 0.61
CA LEU A 79 -20.15 8.45 -0.17
C LEU A 79 -20.58 7.27 0.70
N ALA A 80 -19.95 7.11 1.85
CA ALA A 80 -20.13 6.00 2.78
C ALA A 80 -20.01 6.47 4.24
N PRO A 81 -21.04 7.12 4.81
CA PRO A 81 -20.98 7.63 6.17
C PRO A 81 -20.86 6.55 7.25
N ASP A 82 -21.11 5.31 6.88
CA ASP A 82 -20.97 4.10 7.70
C ASP A 82 -19.52 3.56 7.79
N ILE A 83 -18.60 4.11 6.99
CA ILE A 83 -17.19 3.67 6.94
C ILE A 83 -16.28 4.81 7.40
N GLU A 84 -15.55 4.58 8.50
CA GLU A 84 -14.61 5.57 9.03
C GLU A 84 -13.27 5.56 8.28
N SER A 85 -12.61 6.73 8.21
CA SER A 85 -11.23 6.85 7.75
C SER A 85 -10.31 7.09 8.93
N ILE A 86 -9.33 6.20 9.12
CA ILE A 86 -8.37 6.25 10.23
C ILE A 86 -6.98 6.49 9.65
N PHE A 87 -6.27 7.47 10.23
CA PHE A 87 -4.92 7.80 9.82
C PHE A 87 -3.89 7.35 10.86
N LEU A 88 -2.86 6.67 10.40
CA LEU A 88 -1.73 6.26 11.22
C LEU A 88 -0.44 6.92 10.71
N THR A 89 0.36 7.41 11.64
CA THR A 89 1.69 7.94 11.32
C THR A 89 2.74 6.82 11.41
N PRO A 90 3.74 6.80 10.53
CA PRO A 90 4.83 5.84 10.60
C PRO A 90 5.78 6.15 11.76
N LYS A 91 6.64 5.18 12.08
CA LYS A 91 7.80 5.43 12.94
C LYS A 91 8.71 6.48 12.28
N GLU A 92 9.40 7.28 13.11
CA GLU A 92 10.30 8.34 12.65
C GLU A 92 11.32 7.85 11.61
N SER A 93 11.87 6.66 11.81
CA SER A 93 12.83 6.04 10.88
C SER A 93 12.26 5.69 9.50
N LEU A 94 10.93 5.72 9.33
CA LEU A 94 10.24 5.35 8.09
C LEU A 94 9.52 6.52 7.41
N ILE A 95 9.56 7.72 8.00
CA ILE A 95 8.89 8.92 7.45
C ILE A 95 9.35 9.23 6.02
N TYR A 96 10.64 9.06 5.75
CA TYR A 96 11.24 9.38 4.46
C TYR A 96 11.16 8.25 3.43
N VAL A 97 10.68 7.08 3.83
CA VAL A 97 10.63 5.91 2.94
C VAL A 97 9.48 6.07 1.94
N SER A 98 9.80 5.97 0.66
CA SER A 98 8.82 5.91 -0.43
C SER A 98 9.17 4.82 -1.43
N SER A 99 8.19 4.32 -2.16
CA SER A 99 8.44 3.31 -3.20
C SER A 99 9.38 3.84 -4.31
N SER A 100 9.35 5.13 -4.60
CA SER A 100 10.24 5.74 -5.60
C SER A 100 11.68 5.71 -5.12
N LEU A 101 11.92 6.17 -3.88
CA LEU A 101 13.25 6.17 -3.28
C LEU A 101 13.81 4.74 -3.13
N ILE A 102 13.01 3.77 -2.70
CA ILE A 102 13.44 2.37 -2.60
C ILE A 102 13.83 1.81 -3.96
N LYS A 103 13.05 2.08 -5.00
CA LYS A 103 13.39 1.64 -6.37
C LYS A 103 14.69 2.26 -6.86
N GLU A 104 14.88 3.55 -6.65
CA GLU A 104 16.10 4.28 -7.03
C GLU A 104 17.34 3.72 -6.31
N ILE A 105 17.25 3.53 -4.98
CA ILE A 105 18.35 2.94 -4.21
C ILE A 105 18.69 1.53 -4.73
N CYS A 106 17.67 0.71 -5.01
CA CYS A 106 17.87 -0.64 -5.50
C CYS A 106 18.48 -0.66 -6.91
N ASP A 107 18.05 0.22 -7.80
CA ASP A 107 18.59 0.38 -9.16
C ASP A 107 20.07 0.77 -9.14
N LEU A 108 20.46 1.60 -8.17
CA LEU A 108 21.84 1.99 -7.89
C LEU A 108 22.61 0.96 -7.04
N GLN A 109 22.09 -0.26 -6.89
CA GLN A 109 22.68 -1.36 -6.11
C GLN A 109 22.89 -1.04 -4.61
N GLY A 110 22.14 -0.09 -4.06
CA GLY A 110 22.14 0.24 -2.64
C GLY A 110 21.39 -0.79 -1.80
N ASP A 111 21.69 -0.83 -0.51
CA ASP A 111 21.08 -1.72 0.45
C ASP A 111 19.69 -1.23 0.89
N VAL A 112 18.66 -2.02 0.62
CA VAL A 112 17.25 -1.76 1.00
C VAL A 112 16.71 -2.71 2.07
N THR A 113 17.55 -3.58 2.63
CA THR A 113 17.16 -4.64 3.58
C THR A 113 16.44 -4.10 4.82
N LYS A 114 16.79 -2.90 5.28
CA LYS A 114 16.18 -2.26 6.46
C LYS A 114 14.78 -1.69 6.21
N PHE A 115 14.37 -1.57 4.96
CA PHE A 115 13.15 -0.84 4.57
C PHE A 115 12.09 -1.74 3.97
N VAL A 116 12.47 -2.93 3.49
CA VAL A 116 11.55 -3.85 2.81
C VAL A 116 11.70 -5.28 3.32
N HIS A 117 10.64 -6.06 3.18
CA HIS A 117 10.70 -7.49 3.50
C HIS A 117 11.65 -8.22 2.55
N PRO A 118 12.36 -9.28 2.98
CA PRO A 118 13.31 -10.04 2.13
C PRO A 118 12.74 -10.52 0.80
N SER A 119 11.46 -10.93 0.76
CA SER A 119 10.79 -11.32 -0.49
C SER A 119 10.64 -10.14 -1.46
N VAL A 120 10.42 -8.93 -0.95
CA VAL A 120 10.31 -7.70 -1.75
C VAL A 120 11.68 -7.29 -2.27
N GLU A 121 12.71 -7.35 -1.42
CA GLU A 121 14.10 -7.09 -1.84
C GLU A 121 14.52 -8.01 -2.99
N LYS A 122 14.26 -9.32 -2.85
CA LYS A 122 14.55 -10.31 -3.90
C LYS A 122 13.84 -9.98 -5.20
N ALA A 123 12.56 -9.59 -5.12
CA ALA A 123 11.78 -9.23 -6.30
C ALA A 123 12.27 -7.92 -6.95
N LEU A 124 12.67 -6.92 -6.16
CA LEU A 124 13.27 -5.68 -6.65
C LEU A 124 14.57 -5.95 -7.40
N LYS A 125 15.48 -6.72 -6.80
CA LYS A 125 16.76 -7.10 -7.42
C LYS A 125 16.55 -7.88 -8.72
N ALA A 126 15.55 -8.76 -8.78
CA ALA A 126 15.24 -9.50 -10.01
C ALA A 126 14.69 -8.60 -11.14
N LYS A 127 14.06 -7.48 -10.81
CA LYS A 127 13.47 -6.54 -11.79
C LYS A 127 14.40 -5.39 -12.19
N LEU A 128 15.21 -4.89 -11.26
CA LEU A 128 16.07 -3.70 -11.41
C LEU A 128 17.55 -4.06 -11.31
N GLY A 129 17.87 -5.03 -10.46
CA GLY A 129 19.23 -5.46 -10.26
C GLY A 129 19.62 -6.45 -11.33
N SER A 130 20.35 -6.00 -12.16
CA SER A 130 21.15 -6.76 -13.07
C SER A 130 22.30 -7.41 -12.34
#